data_3400ef78dfc7c55a8a108a16d372f80c
#
_entry.id   3400ef78dfc7c55a8a108a16d372f80c
#
_cell.length_a   1.000
_cell.length_b   1.000
_cell.length_c   1.000
_cell.angle_alpha   90.00
_cell.angle_beta   90.00
_cell.angle_gamma   90.00
#
_symmetry.space_group_name_H-M   'P 1'
#
loop_
_entity.id
_entity.type
_entity.pdbx_description
1 polymer ?
#
loop_
_entity_poly.entity_id
_entity_poly.type
_entity_poly.pdbx_seq_one_letter_code
_entity_poly.pdbx_strand_id
1 'polypeptide(L)'
;MKTQKTLVLLVIGVALVVLGVVGSRFVFPPRESTTPSKADERILRAVRAIERMPNRAEGYNHLASAYMQKARETADFDLNAKADDAITRSLEVEPDNYDALKLRAKLQLTYHRFAEALEIAHRAQTVRTDDHDVWGQITDALVELGDYEGAVKAAQTMIDLRPDSSSYARVSYLRSLHGDAAGAIEAMTLAAQAANPNDPEGIAWCHVQLGNELKNAGKLAEAEREFDQALRLFKDHPLALRGKAEARVAAGDIRGAIEICEREQASADAAQMLGDLYARMGRHDAARKEYEKFETLEHKNAAVERSWRHLVNYWLDHDRNLDQALSLATQEYEARKDIFTCDSLAWALFKNGHAEEAKKFMKEALRTGTKDARINQHAQIIF
;
A
#
# COMPACT_ATOMS: atom_id res chain seq x y z
N MET A 1 -4.06 -19.51 -65.03
CA MET A 1 -3.46 -18.18 -64.92
C MET A 1 -4.39 -17.19 -64.21
N LYS A 2 -4.87 -17.49 -63.01
CA LYS A 2 -5.73 -16.58 -62.24
C LYS A 2 -5.42 -16.55 -60.71
N THR A 3 -4.29 -17.10 -60.30
CA THR A 3 -3.96 -17.24 -58.84
C THR A 3 -2.74 -16.40 -58.40
N GLN A 4 -2.14 -15.61 -59.30
CA GLN A 4 -0.95 -14.78 -58.94
C GLN A 4 -1.22 -13.28 -58.78
N LYS A 5 -2.46 -12.80 -59.05
CA LYS A 5 -2.78 -11.37 -58.91
C LYS A 5 -3.40 -10.99 -57.57
N THR A 6 -3.82 -11.95 -56.76
CA THR A 6 -4.47 -11.69 -55.44
C THR A 6 -3.47 -11.59 -54.31
N LEU A 7 -2.24 -12.06 -54.48
CA LEU A 7 -1.21 -12.05 -53.42
C LEU A 7 -0.41 -10.73 -53.37
N VAL A 8 -0.41 -9.96 -54.45
CA VAL A 8 0.34 -8.69 -54.54
C VAL A 8 -0.45 -7.51 -53.96
N LEU A 9 -1.78 -7.62 -53.86
CA LEU A 9 -2.64 -6.57 -53.29
C LEU A 9 -2.77 -6.65 -51.75
N LEU A 10 -2.39 -7.78 -51.16
CA LEU A 10 -2.44 -7.93 -49.68
C LEU A 10 -1.16 -7.41 -49.00
N VAL A 11 -0.05 -7.29 -49.74
CA VAL A 11 1.23 -6.80 -49.20
C VAL A 11 1.33 -5.27 -49.27
N ILE A 12 0.55 -4.62 -50.12
CA ILE A 12 0.53 -3.15 -50.24
C ILE A 12 -0.44 -2.52 -49.21
N GLY A 13 -1.47 -3.27 -48.74
CA GLY A 13 -2.42 -2.81 -47.73
C GLY A 13 -1.85 -2.74 -46.31
N VAL A 14 -0.80 -3.50 -46.02
CA VAL A 14 -0.16 -3.52 -44.67
C VAL A 14 0.93 -2.45 -44.54
N ALA A 15 1.49 -1.96 -45.68
CA ALA A 15 2.53 -0.93 -45.63
C ALA A 15 2.01 0.51 -45.52
N LEU A 16 0.70 0.74 -45.73
CA LEU A 16 0.08 2.08 -45.64
C LEU A 16 -0.57 2.38 -44.28
N VAL A 17 -0.72 1.39 -43.39
CA VAL A 17 -1.21 1.58 -42.01
C VAL A 17 -0.06 1.92 -41.05
N VAL A 18 1.20 1.72 -41.42
CA VAL A 18 2.38 2.00 -40.58
C VAL A 18 2.88 3.45 -40.70
N LEU A 19 2.42 4.20 -41.71
CA LEU A 19 2.87 5.59 -41.96
C LEU A 19 1.92 6.68 -41.46
N GLY A 20 0.80 6.31 -40.82
CA GLY A 20 -0.21 7.24 -40.26
C GLY A 20 -0.13 7.50 -38.78
N VAL A 21 0.83 6.91 -38.03
CA VAL A 21 0.97 7.05 -36.56
C VAL A 21 2.34 7.61 -36.15
N VAL A 22 2.94 8.46 -36.99
CA VAL A 22 4.17 9.19 -36.60
C VAL A 22 3.82 10.63 -36.30
N GLY A 23 3.04 10.84 -35.22
CA GLY A 23 2.63 12.16 -34.77
C GLY A 23 2.22 12.25 -33.30
N SER A 24 2.42 11.23 -32.48
CA SER A 24 2.15 11.30 -31.06
C SER A 24 3.29 10.73 -30.22
N ARG A 25 4.04 11.66 -29.64
CA ARG A 25 4.83 11.58 -28.42
C ARG A 25 5.46 10.21 -28.13
N PHE A 26 6.75 10.11 -28.39
CA PHE A 26 7.61 9.13 -27.72
C PHE A 26 7.46 9.30 -26.19
N VAL A 27 6.55 8.56 -25.61
CA VAL A 27 6.65 8.20 -24.20
C VAL A 27 7.77 7.17 -24.18
N PHE A 28 8.96 7.57 -23.77
CA PHE A 28 10.02 6.62 -23.47
C PHE A 28 9.48 5.70 -22.38
N PRO A 29 9.41 4.37 -22.61
CA PRO A 29 9.19 3.46 -21.49
C PRO A 29 10.27 3.74 -20.43
N PRO A 30 10.00 3.53 -19.13
CA PRO A 30 11.02 3.65 -18.13
C PRO A 30 12.23 2.86 -18.60
N ARG A 31 13.42 3.47 -18.58
CA ARG A 31 14.67 2.83 -18.97
C ARG A 31 14.78 1.56 -18.15
N GLU A 32 14.52 0.41 -18.74
CA GLU A 32 14.90 -0.85 -18.17
C GLU A 32 16.42 -0.75 -17.89
N SER A 33 16.76 -0.76 -16.62
CA SER A 33 18.14 -0.88 -16.20
C SER A 33 18.66 -2.17 -16.83
N THR A 34 19.63 -2.09 -17.70
CA THR A 34 20.23 -3.26 -18.37
C THR A 34 20.98 -4.16 -17.40
N THR A 35 21.12 -3.74 -16.16
CA THR A 35 21.73 -4.52 -15.09
C THR A 35 20.64 -5.23 -14.29
N PRO A 36 20.66 -6.57 -14.17
CA PRO A 36 19.71 -7.32 -13.37
C PRO A 36 19.65 -6.80 -11.92
N SER A 37 18.45 -6.61 -11.39
CA SER A 37 18.27 -6.24 -10.00
C SER A 37 18.67 -7.40 -9.07
N LYS A 38 18.89 -7.12 -7.78
CA LYS A 38 19.12 -8.18 -6.80
C LYS A 38 17.98 -9.20 -6.76
N ALA A 39 16.74 -8.75 -7.00
CA ALA A 39 15.59 -9.63 -7.10
C ALA A 39 15.67 -10.53 -8.33
N ASP A 40 16.10 -10.02 -9.50
CA ASP A 40 16.29 -10.84 -10.72
C ASP A 40 17.33 -11.94 -10.52
N GLU A 41 18.46 -11.62 -9.87
CA GLU A 41 19.47 -12.63 -9.54
C GLU A 41 18.93 -13.69 -8.59
N ARG A 42 18.08 -13.31 -7.62
CA ARG A 42 17.45 -14.25 -6.68
C ARG A 42 16.45 -15.15 -7.40
N ILE A 43 15.63 -14.61 -8.30
CA ILE A 43 14.71 -15.38 -9.14
C ILE A 43 15.49 -16.43 -9.94
N LEU A 44 16.55 -16.02 -10.64
CA LEU A 44 17.37 -16.93 -11.45
C LEU A 44 18.00 -18.05 -10.62
N ARG A 45 18.51 -17.72 -9.42
CA ARG A 45 19.09 -18.72 -8.49
C ARG A 45 18.02 -19.72 -8.02
N ALA A 46 16.82 -19.23 -7.68
CA ALA A 46 15.73 -20.08 -7.23
C ALA A 46 15.24 -21.02 -8.32
N VAL A 47 15.08 -20.54 -9.57
CA VAL A 47 14.72 -21.36 -10.73
C VAL A 47 15.73 -22.50 -10.93
N ARG A 48 17.05 -22.19 -10.90
CA ARG A 48 18.09 -23.23 -11.02
C ARG A 48 18.08 -24.23 -9.84
N ALA A 49 17.69 -23.79 -8.64
CA ALA A 49 17.55 -24.68 -7.49
C ALA A 49 16.37 -25.65 -7.69
N ILE A 50 15.25 -25.16 -8.20
CA ILE A 50 14.06 -25.99 -8.54
C ILE A 50 14.39 -26.99 -9.64
N GLU A 51 15.07 -26.58 -10.71
CA GLU A 51 15.51 -27.50 -11.79
C GLU A 51 16.36 -28.67 -11.27
N ARG A 52 17.22 -28.40 -10.29
CA ARG A 52 18.07 -29.43 -9.68
C ARG A 52 17.34 -30.32 -8.68
N MET A 53 16.39 -29.76 -7.94
CA MET A 53 15.67 -30.43 -6.85
C MET A 53 14.18 -30.06 -6.85
N PRO A 54 13.40 -30.53 -7.84
CA PRO A 54 11.99 -30.14 -8.00
C PRO A 54 11.06 -30.62 -6.88
N ASN A 55 11.48 -31.63 -6.11
CA ASN A 55 10.74 -32.19 -4.98
C ASN A 55 11.18 -31.58 -3.62
N ARG A 56 11.79 -30.38 -3.60
CA ARG A 56 12.17 -29.66 -2.40
C ARG A 56 11.43 -28.32 -2.34
N ALA A 57 10.78 -28.07 -1.21
CA ALA A 57 10.02 -26.84 -0.95
C ALA A 57 10.90 -25.57 -0.98
N GLU A 58 12.14 -25.67 -0.54
CA GLU A 58 13.07 -24.53 -0.38
C GLU A 58 13.26 -23.69 -1.65
N GLY A 59 13.42 -24.34 -2.82
CA GLY A 59 13.58 -23.63 -4.10
C GLY A 59 12.36 -22.77 -4.44
N TYR A 60 11.17 -23.30 -4.21
CA TYR A 60 9.91 -22.58 -4.43
C TYR A 60 9.72 -21.43 -3.43
N ASN A 61 10.10 -21.61 -2.16
CA ASN A 61 10.05 -20.55 -1.15
C ASN A 61 10.97 -19.36 -1.53
N HIS A 62 12.19 -19.66 -1.99
CA HIS A 62 13.11 -18.65 -2.49
C HIS A 62 12.56 -17.92 -3.71
N LEU A 63 11.91 -18.64 -4.64
CA LEU A 63 11.30 -18.06 -5.83
C LEU A 63 10.15 -17.12 -5.45
N ALA A 64 9.25 -17.56 -4.57
CA ALA A 64 8.14 -16.75 -4.08
C ALA A 64 8.62 -15.46 -3.39
N SER A 65 9.58 -15.59 -2.46
CA SER A 65 10.17 -14.44 -1.78
C SER A 65 10.81 -13.45 -2.76
N ALA A 66 11.49 -13.94 -3.80
CA ALA A 66 12.11 -13.09 -4.82
C ALA A 66 11.08 -12.37 -5.70
N TYR A 67 9.98 -13.04 -6.08
CA TYR A 67 8.88 -12.38 -6.80
C TYR A 67 8.19 -11.30 -5.95
N MET A 68 7.91 -11.57 -4.67
CA MET A 68 7.34 -10.56 -3.77
C MET A 68 8.28 -9.37 -3.56
N GLN A 69 9.59 -9.59 -3.52
CA GLN A 69 10.56 -8.50 -3.49
C GLN A 69 10.51 -7.69 -4.77
N LYS A 70 10.55 -8.34 -5.93
CA LYS A 70 10.53 -7.65 -7.23
C LYS A 70 9.23 -6.87 -7.44
N ALA A 71 8.09 -7.39 -6.98
CA ALA A 71 6.81 -6.68 -7.00
C ALA A 71 6.90 -5.32 -6.28
N ARG A 72 7.54 -5.27 -5.10
CA ARG A 72 7.75 -4.00 -4.37
C ARG A 72 8.73 -3.07 -5.08
N GLU A 73 9.83 -3.61 -5.65
CA GLU A 73 10.86 -2.82 -6.33
C GLU A 73 10.32 -2.15 -7.62
N THR A 74 9.37 -2.80 -8.30
CA THR A 74 8.88 -2.37 -9.63
C THR A 74 7.45 -1.84 -9.63
N ALA A 75 6.73 -1.96 -8.51
CA ALA A 75 5.28 -1.77 -8.41
C ALA A 75 4.48 -2.63 -9.44
N ASP A 76 5.07 -3.75 -9.90
CA ASP A 76 4.42 -4.75 -10.75
C ASP A 76 3.79 -5.83 -9.86
N PHE A 77 2.54 -5.62 -9.47
CA PHE A 77 1.82 -6.52 -8.58
C PHE A 77 1.39 -7.84 -9.24
N ASP A 78 1.47 -7.97 -10.57
CA ASP A 78 1.27 -9.26 -11.26
C ASP A 78 2.33 -10.30 -10.84
N LEU A 79 3.48 -9.85 -10.35
CA LEU A 79 4.50 -10.72 -9.78
C LEU A 79 4.05 -11.43 -8.49
N ASN A 80 3.09 -10.88 -7.79
CA ASN A 80 2.50 -11.53 -6.61
C ASN A 80 1.71 -12.80 -7.00
N ALA A 81 1.08 -12.86 -8.18
CA ALA A 81 0.46 -14.08 -8.67
C ALA A 81 1.51 -15.18 -8.92
N LYS A 82 2.68 -14.83 -9.47
CA LYS A 82 3.79 -15.78 -9.64
C LYS A 82 4.37 -16.24 -8.30
N ALA A 83 4.36 -15.37 -7.28
CA ALA A 83 4.72 -15.77 -5.92
C ALA A 83 3.70 -16.76 -5.34
N ASP A 84 2.41 -16.53 -5.57
CA ASP A 84 1.33 -17.40 -5.12
C ASP A 84 1.42 -18.81 -5.73
N ASP A 85 1.70 -18.90 -7.03
CA ASP A 85 1.97 -20.17 -7.72
C ASP A 85 3.17 -20.90 -7.11
N ALA A 86 4.26 -20.21 -6.84
CA ALA A 86 5.44 -20.80 -6.24
C ALA A 86 5.16 -21.30 -4.80
N ILE A 87 4.44 -20.53 -3.98
CA ILE A 87 4.02 -20.96 -2.64
C ILE A 87 3.11 -22.19 -2.73
N THR A 88 2.18 -22.21 -3.68
CA THR A 88 1.29 -23.37 -3.90
C THR A 88 2.10 -24.61 -4.20
N ARG A 89 3.09 -24.52 -5.11
CA ARG A 89 4.00 -25.64 -5.40
C ARG A 89 4.81 -26.08 -4.19
N SER A 90 5.28 -25.15 -3.38
CA SER A 90 5.98 -25.47 -2.12
C SER A 90 5.09 -26.30 -1.18
N LEU A 91 3.84 -25.90 -0.99
CA LEU A 91 2.88 -26.57 -0.11
C LEU A 91 2.34 -27.90 -0.69
N GLU A 92 2.35 -28.07 -2.02
CA GLU A 92 2.08 -29.37 -2.65
C GLU A 92 3.20 -30.39 -2.34
N VAL A 93 4.46 -29.92 -2.32
CA VAL A 93 5.62 -30.76 -1.97
C VAL A 93 5.66 -31.06 -0.46
N GLU A 94 5.36 -30.06 0.37
CA GLU A 94 5.43 -30.13 1.82
C GLU A 94 4.30 -29.30 2.45
N PRO A 95 3.14 -29.94 2.78
CA PRO A 95 1.92 -29.22 3.19
C PRO A 95 2.06 -28.33 4.42
N ASP A 96 2.95 -28.67 5.36
CA ASP A 96 3.20 -27.91 6.58
C ASP A 96 4.58 -27.21 6.55
N ASN A 97 5.10 -26.93 5.34
CA ASN A 97 6.34 -26.18 5.20
C ASN A 97 6.20 -24.79 5.84
N TYR A 98 6.96 -24.56 6.90
CA TYR A 98 6.90 -23.36 7.70
C TYR A 98 7.14 -22.07 6.88
N ASP A 99 8.18 -22.06 6.05
CA ASP A 99 8.54 -20.88 5.26
C ASP A 99 7.47 -20.57 4.20
N ALA A 100 6.86 -21.62 3.60
CA ALA A 100 5.75 -21.45 2.67
C ALA A 100 4.50 -20.89 3.36
N LEU A 101 4.13 -21.38 4.55
CA LEU A 101 3.02 -20.85 5.35
C LEU A 101 3.27 -19.37 5.71
N LYS A 102 4.47 -19.04 6.18
CA LYS A 102 4.86 -17.66 6.48
C LYS A 102 4.75 -16.72 5.27
N LEU A 103 5.23 -17.17 4.10
CA LEU A 103 5.12 -16.42 2.85
C LEU A 103 3.66 -16.29 2.39
N ARG A 104 2.85 -17.35 2.55
CA ARG A 104 1.43 -17.34 2.22
C ARG A 104 0.68 -16.31 3.08
N ALA A 105 0.88 -16.32 4.40
CA ALA A 105 0.27 -15.35 5.30
C ALA A 105 0.63 -13.91 4.90
N LYS A 106 1.91 -13.65 4.60
CA LYS A 106 2.37 -12.33 4.12
C LYS A 106 1.71 -11.92 2.81
N LEU A 107 1.54 -12.85 1.88
CA LEU A 107 0.90 -12.58 0.59
C LEU A 107 -0.60 -12.30 0.77
N GLN A 108 -1.28 -13.00 1.68
CA GLN A 108 -2.70 -12.73 1.98
C GLN A 108 -2.90 -11.35 2.63
N LEU A 109 -1.97 -10.89 3.49
CA LEU A 109 -1.97 -9.51 3.98
C LEU A 109 -1.86 -8.49 2.82
N THR A 110 -0.99 -8.77 1.84
CA THR A 110 -0.84 -7.91 0.66
C THR A 110 -2.12 -7.87 -0.20
N TYR A 111 -2.87 -8.96 -0.24
CA TYR A 111 -4.17 -9.05 -0.94
C TYR A 111 -5.37 -8.58 -0.08
N HIS A 112 -5.13 -8.00 1.07
CA HIS A 112 -6.16 -7.57 2.04
C HIS A 112 -7.13 -8.70 2.45
N ARG A 113 -6.65 -9.95 2.47
CA ARG A 113 -7.38 -11.13 2.94
C ARG A 113 -7.01 -11.42 4.38
N PHE A 114 -7.38 -10.52 5.27
CA PHE A 114 -6.87 -10.49 6.64
C PHE A 114 -7.27 -11.70 7.48
N ALA A 115 -8.51 -12.21 7.33
CA ALA A 115 -8.96 -13.40 8.03
C ALA A 115 -8.18 -14.65 7.60
N GLU A 116 -7.97 -14.83 6.28
CA GLU A 116 -7.16 -15.92 5.75
C GLU A 116 -5.69 -15.79 6.18
N ALA A 117 -5.16 -14.57 6.17
CA ALA A 117 -3.80 -14.30 6.63
C ALA A 117 -3.61 -14.70 8.09
N LEU A 118 -4.57 -14.36 8.96
CA LEU A 118 -4.55 -14.70 10.39
C LEU A 118 -4.58 -16.20 10.60
N GLU A 119 -5.47 -16.93 9.91
CA GLU A 119 -5.55 -18.38 9.99
C GLU A 119 -4.23 -19.06 9.60
N ILE A 120 -3.65 -18.63 8.47
CA ILE A 120 -2.39 -19.20 7.98
C ILE A 120 -1.21 -18.84 8.90
N ALA A 121 -1.18 -17.62 9.43
CA ALA A 121 -0.16 -17.21 10.39
C ALA A 121 -0.23 -18.02 11.68
N HIS A 122 -1.44 -18.33 12.18
CA HIS A 122 -1.61 -19.24 13.32
C HIS A 122 -1.15 -20.68 13.00
N ARG A 123 -1.41 -21.19 11.79
CA ARG A 123 -0.83 -22.49 11.38
C ARG A 123 0.70 -22.43 11.38
N ALA A 124 1.30 -21.39 10.82
CA ALA A 124 2.76 -21.22 10.87
C ALA A 124 3.28 -21.18 12.31
N GLN A 125 2.57 -20.47 13.21
CA GLN A 125 2.90 -20.37 14.63
C GLN A 125 2.90 -21.75 15.33
N THR A 126 1.98 -22.67 14.96
CA THR A 126 1.98 -24.03 15.56
C THR A 126 3.21 -24.84 15.16
N VAL A 127 3.79 -24.58 13.99
CA VAL A 127 5.04 -25.23 13.54
C VAL A 127 6.27 -24.63 14.21
N ARG A 128 6.28 -23.28 14.37
CA ARG A 128 7.38 -22.57 15.03
C ARG A 128 6.82 -21.40 15.86
N THR A 129 6.96 -21.50 17.17
CA THR A 129 6.37 -20.56 18.14
C THR A 129 7.25 -19.34 18.40
N ASP A 130 8.55 -19.39 18.08
CA ASP A 130 9.59 -18.42 18.41
C ASP A 130 9.98 -17.47 17.26
N ASP A 131 9.27 -17.51 16.13
CA ASP A 131 9.51 -16.57 15.03
C ASP A 131 8.71 -15.28 15.23
N HIS A 132 9.41 -14.20 15.54
CA HIS A 132 8.84 -12.87 15.75
C HIS A 132 8.11 -12.32 14.51
N ASP A 133 8.53 -12.66 13.28
CA ASP A 133 7.89 -12.19 12.04
C ASP A 133 6.45 -12.72 11.90
N VAL A 134 6.18 -13.96 12.35
CA VAL A 134 4.82 -14.53 12.32
C VAL A 134 3.92 -13.77 13.31
N TRP A 135 4.44 -13.42 14.48
CA TRP A 135 3.71 -12.57 15.41
C TRP A 135 3.43 -11.17 14.85
N GLY A 136 4.35 -10.66 14.03
CA GLY A 136 4.10 -9.42 13.27
C GLY A 136 2.95 -9.57 12.27
N GLN A 137 2.87 -10.67 11.54
CA GLN A 137 1.76 -10.94 10.61
C GLN A 137 0.42 -11.09 11.34
N ILE A 138 0.42 -11.76 12.50
CA ILE A 138 -0.75 -11.85 13.38
C ILE A 138 -1.18 -10.46 13.85
N THR A 139 -0.24 -9.63 14.28
CA THR A 139 -0.51 -8.24 14.69
C THR A 139 -1.19 -7.46 13.56
N ASP A 140 -0.60 -7.49 12.36
CA ASP A 140 -1.12 -6.76 11.20
C ASP A 140 -2.54 -7.22 10.83
N ALA A 141 -2.79 -8.54 10.81
CA ALA A 141 -4.11 -9.09 10.51
C ALA A 141 -5.15 -8.70 11.57
N LEU A 142 -4.81 -8.78 12.86
CA LEU A 142 -5.72 -8.43 13.96
C LEU A 142 -6.09 -6.94 13.97
N VAL A 143 -5.14 -6.04 13.65
CA VAL A 143 -5.43 -4.61 13.49
C VAL A 143 -6.48 -4.38 12.41
N GLU A 144 -6.31 -4.98 11.26
CA GLU A 144 -7.22 -4.83 10.11
C GLU A 144 -8.60 -5.47 10.37
N LEU A 145 -8.64 -6.54 11.16
CA LEU A 145 -9.88 -7.17 11.60
C LEU A 145 -10.54 -6.43 12.80
N GLY A 146 -9.88 -5.41 13.33
CA GLY A 146 -10.38 -4.57 14.42
C GLY A 146 -10.26 -5.17 15.82
N ASP A 147 -9.52 -6.28 15.98
CA ASP A 147 -9.15 -6.84 17.30
C ASP A 147 -7.86 -6.19 17.82
N TYR A 148 -8.01 -4.99 18.36
CA TYR A 148 -6.86 -4.22 18.86
C TYR A 148 -6.25 -4.79 20.15
N GLU A 149 -7.05 -5.46 20.99
CA GLU A 149 -6.52 -6.12 22.17
C GLU A 149 -5.64 -7.32 21.80
N GLY A 150 -6.09 -8.13 20.86
CA GLY A 150 -5.32 -9.21 20.28
C GLY A 150 -4.05 -8.71 19.61
N ALA A 151 -4.15 -7.62 18.84
CA ALA A 151 -3.02 -7.00 18.16
C ALA A 151 -1.94 -6.51 19.14
N VAL A 152 -2.34 -5.86 20.24
CA VAL A 152 -1.39 -5.42 21.28
C VAL A 152 -0.68 -6.60 21.93
N LYS A 153 -1.40 -7.69 22.24
CA LYS A 153 -0.79 -8.91 22.81
C LYS A 153 0.19 -9.56 21.84
N ALA A 154 -0.18 -9.64 20.55
CA ALA A 154 0.69 -10.20 19.51
C ALA A 154 1.95 -9.34 19.29
N ALA A 155 1.81 -8.00 19.25
CA ALA A 155 2.93 -7.08 19.13
C ALA A 155 3.86 -7.15 20.38
N GLN A 156 3.29 -7.31 21.57
CA GLN A 156 4.09 -7.51 22.81
C GLN A 156 4.91 -8.80 22.69
N THR A 157 4.28 -9.90 22.29
CA THR A 157 5.01 -11.16 22.08
C THR A 157 6.11 -11.02 21.02
N MET A 158 5.83 -10.29 19.93
CA MET A 158 6.81 -10.02 18.89
C MET A 158 8.06 -9.30 19.41
N ILE A 159 7.85 -8.22 20.21
CA ILE A 159 8.98 -7.43 20.74
C ILE A 159 9.73 -8.17 21.85
N ASP A 160 9.05 -9.01 22.64
CA ASP A 160 9.67 -9.85 23.67
C ASP A 160 10.59 -10.91 23.05
N LEU A 161 10.19 -11.46 21.89
CA LEU A 161 11.01 -12.39 21.13
C LEU A 161 12.21 -11.69 20.46
N ARG A 162 11.97 -10.52 19.88
CA ARG A 162 13.02 -9.76 19.20
C ARG A 162 12.67 -8.27 19.08
N PRO A 163 13.33 -7.40 19.88
CA PRO A 163 13.23 -5.96 19.71
C PRO A 163 14.07 -5.52 18.50
N ASP A 164 13.38 -5.22 17.39
CA ASP A 164 14.00 -4.76 16.15
C ASP A 164 13.13 -3.69 15.46
N SER A 165 13.59 -3.21 14.30
CA SER A 165 12.90 -2.19 13.52
C SER A 165 11.43 -2.57 13.24
N SER A 166 11.17 -3.83 12.89
CA SER A 166 9.84 -4.32 12.54
C SER A 166 8.89 -4.36 13.74
N SER A 167 9.38 -4.77 14.91
CA SER A 167 8.60 -4.83 16.15
C SER A 167 8.30 -3.43 16.69
N TYR A 168 9.31 -2.54 16.74
CA TYR A 168 9.11 -1.15 17.16
C TYR A 168 8.12 -0.38 16.26
N ALA A 169 8.16 -0.62 14.94
CA ALA A 169 7.24 0.03 14.01
C ALA A 169 5.78 -0.35 14.27
N ARG A 170 5.48 -1.61 14.62
CA ARG A 170 4.12 -2.04 14.99
C ARG A 170 3.68 -1.46 16.33
N VAL A 171 4.59 -1.38 17.30
CA VAL A 171 4.32 -0.68 18.56
C VAL A 171 3.99 0.79 18.32
N SER A 172 4.76 1.46 17.44
CA SER A 172 4.47 2.85 17.02
C SER A 172 3.08 2.97 16.45
N TYR A 173 2.73 2.13 15.48
CA TYR A 173 1.41 2.17 14.85
C TYR A 173 0.27 1.92 15.83
N LEU A 174 0.38 0.93 16.71
CA LEU A 174 -0.62 0.67 17.75
C LEU A 174 -0.77 1.85 18.71
N ARG A 175 0.32 2.49 19.13
CA ARG A 175 0.27 3.70 19.97
C ARG A 175 -0.42 4.87 19.25
N SER A 176 -0.12 5.07 17.97
CA SER A 176 -0.77 6.07 17.12
C SER A 176 -2.28 5.83 17.02
N LEU A 177 -2.71 4.59 16.77
CA LEU A 177 -4.12 4.19 16.75
C LEU A 177 -4.85 4.47 18.05
N HIS A 178 -4.16 4.40 19.19
CA HIS A 178 -4.70 4.71 20.52
C HIS A 178 -4.48 6.18 20.96
N GLY A 179 -4.04 7.04 20.05
CA GLY A 179 -3.88 8.48 20.30
C GLY A 179 -2.66 8.87 21.14
N ASP A 180 -1.73 7.92 21.38
CA ASP A 180 -0.45 8.18 22.06
C ASP A 180 0.61 8.61 21.01
N ALA A 181 0.50 9.85 20.55
CA ALA A 181 1.42 10.39 19.54
C ALA A 181 2.87 10.47 20.05
N ALA A 182 3.08 10.76 21.32
CA ALA A 182 4.44 10.84 21.89
C ALA A 182 5.12 9.46 21.90
N GLY A 183 4.41 8.44 22.38
CA GLY A 183 4.91 7.08 22.39
C GLY A 183 5.05 6.48 20.97
N ALA A 184 4.20 6.88 20.02
CA ALA A 184 4.34 6.49 18.62
C ALA A 184 5.64 7.03 18.02
N ILE A 185 5.94 8.32 18.20
CA ILE A 185 7.20 8.94 17.75
C ILE A 185 8.42 8.27 18.40
N GLU A 186 8.36 8.01 19.72
CA GLU A 186 9.43 7.31 20.44
C GLU A 186 9.70 5.93 19.85
N ALA A 187 8.65 5.11 19.71
CA ALA A 187 8.78 3.76 19.15
C ALA A 187 9.27 3.77 17.70
N MET A 188 8.80 4.72 16.87
CA MET A 188 9.26 4.82 15.48
C MET A 188 10.71 5.31 15.38
N THR A 189 11.16 6.14 16.32
CA THR A 189 12.58 6.53 16.44
C THR A 189 13.46 5.32 16.76
N LEU A 190 13.02 4.46 17.69
CA LEU A 190 13.71 3.19 17.97
C LEU A 190 13.72 2.26 16.75
N ALA A 191 12.62 2.20 16.00
CA ALA A 191 12.56 1.44 14.75
C ALA A 191 13.59 1.92 13.73
N ALA A 192 13.74 3.23 13.56
CA ALA A 192 14.73 3.81 12.64
C ALA A 192 16.17 3.54 13.09
N GLN A 193 16.44 3.60 14.40
CA GLN A 193 17.77 3.29 14.97
C GLN A 193 18.13 1.82 14.86
N ALA A 194 17.14 0.91 14.94
CA ALA A 194 17.31 -0.53 14.83
C ALA A 194 17.31 -1.05 13.38
N ALA A 195 17.09 -0.16 12.39
CA ALA A 195 17.04 -0.56 10.98
C ALA A 195 18.38 -1.14 10.52
N ASN A 196 18.30 -2.19 9.68
CA ASN A 196 19.50 -2.85 9.16
C ASN A 196 20.27 -1.89 8.23
N PRO A 197 21.56 -1.57 8.52
CA PRO A 197 22.37 -0.67 7.69
C PRO A 197 22.53 -1.13 6.23
N ASN A 198 22.37 -2.43 5.98
CA ASN A 198 22.47 -3.02 4.64
C ASN A 198 21.13 -3.07 3.89
N ASP A 199 20.06 -2.50 4.50
CA ASP A 199 18.73 -2.40 3.90
C ASP A 199 18.32 -0.91 3.76
N PRO A 200 18.78 -0.22 2.70
CA PRO A 200 18.43 1.19 2.49
C PRO A 200 16.92 1.40 2.26
N GLU A 201 16.19 0.40 1.71
CA GLU A 201 14.73 0.47 1.56
C GLU A 201 14.05 0.51 2.94
N GLY A 202 14.43 -0.39 3.84
CA GLY A 202 13.91 -0.43 5.20
C GLY A 202 14.23 0.84 6.00
N ILE A 203 15.45 1.40 5.83
CA ILE A 203 15.83 2.67 6.47
C ILE A 203 14.96 3.81 5.95
N ALA A 204 14.80 3.93 4.63
CA ALA A 204 13.97 4.98 4.04
C ALA A 204 12.51 4.87 4.50
N TRP A 205 11.97 3.66 4.56
CA TRP A 205 10.63 3.41 5.07
C TRP A 205 10.48 3.86 6.53
N CYS A 206 11.45 3.57 7.40
CA CYS A 206 11.42 4.04 8.79
C CYS A 206 11.40 5.58 8.89
N HIS A 207 12.20 6.27 8.08
CA HIS A 207 12.19 7.73 8.03
C HIS A 207 10.83 8.27 7.54
N VAL A 208 10.21 7.62 6.55
CA VAL A 208 8.86 8.00 6.10
C VAL A 208 7.84 7.86 7.21
N GLN A 209 7.84 6.72 7.93
CA GLN A 209 6.88 6.51 9.02
C GLN A 209 7.10 7.49 10.18
N LEU A 210 8.36 7.73 10.57
CA LEU A 210 8.69 8.73 11.59
C LEU A 210 8.25 10.15 11.16
N GLY A 211 8.48 10.49 9.89
CA GLY A 211 7.97 11.73 9.31
C GLY A 211 6.45 11.86 9.40
N ASN A 212 5.71 10.77 9.14
CA ASN A 212 4.27 10.75 9.26
C ASN A 212 3.80 10.94 10.71
N GLU A 213 4.40 10.26 11.70
CA GLU A 213 4.07 10.46 13.11
C GLU A 213 4.36 11.88 13.58
N LEU A 214 5.50 12.45 13.17
CA LEU A 214 5.85 13.84 13.48
C LEU A 214 4.88 14.83 12.82
N LYS A 215 4.50 14.61 11.56
CA LYS A 215 3.52 15.44 10.85
C LYS A 215 2.16 15.40 11.55
N ASN A 216 1.68 14.21 11.93
CA ASN A 216 0.41 14.04 12.62
C ASN A 216 0.42 14.69 14.01
N ALA A 217 1.58 14.78 14.66
CA ALA A 217 1.79 15.51 15.91
C ALA A 217 1.99 17.05 15.72
N GLY A 218 1.88 17.57 14.49
CA GLY A 218 2.07 19.00 14.15
C GLY A 218 3.54 19.46 14.13
N LYS A 219 4.50 18.54 14.24
CA LYS A 219 5.95 18.83 14.21
C LYS A 219 6.47 18.89 12.77
N LEU A 220 5.90 19.81 11.97
CA LEU A 220 6.07 19.83 10.51
C LEU A 220 7.53 19.97 10.05
N ALA A 221 8.33 20.81 10.71
CA ALA A 221 9.74 20.99 10.36
C ALA A 221 10.59 19.75 10.67
N GLU A 222 10.24 18.99 11.71
CA GLU A 222 10.88 17.71 12.02
C GLU A 222 10.46 16.63 11.01
N ALA A 223 9.18 16.57 10.69
CA ALA A 223 8.63 15.67 9.68
C ALA A 223 9.32 15.87 8.31
N GLU A 224 9.48 17.12 7.86
CA GLU A 224 10.13 17.41 6.58
C GLU A 224 11.59 16.92 6.57
N ARG A 225 12.33 17.05 7.68
CA ARG A 225 13.69 16.51 7.78
C ARG A 225 13.73 14.98 7.62
N GLU A 226 12.76 14.27 8.20
CA GLU A 226 12.68 12.81 8.08
C GLU A 226 12.33 12.39 6.64
N PHE A 227 11.40 13.06 5.97
CA PHE A 227 11.12 12.80 4.55
C PHE A 227 12.35 13.10 3.68
N ASP A 228 13.13 14.15 3.98
CA ASP A 228 14.37 14.43 3.28
C ASP A 228 15.46 13.37 3.51
N GLN A 229 15.50 12.71 4.68
CA GLN A 229 16.37 11.56 4.90
C GLN A 229 16.00 10.39 3.97
N ALA A 230 14.70 10.07 3.88
CA ALA A 230 14.24 9.03 2.96
C ALA A 230 14.57 9.38 1.50
N LEU A 231 14.38 10.64 1.08
CA LEU A 231 14.67 11.10 -0.28
C LEU A 231 16.17 11.16 -0.61
N ARG A 232 17.07 11.25 0.38
CA ARG A 232 18.51 11.09 0.16
C ARG A 232 18.88 9.66 -0.21
N LEU A 233 18.17 8.67 0.33
CA LEU A 233 18.36 7.26 0.00
C LEU A 233 17.70 6.91 -1.35
N PHE A 234 16.49 7.40 -1.57
CA PHE A 234 15.70 7.18 -2.78
C PHE A 234 15.06 8.50 -3.22
N LYS A 235 15.69 9.16 -4.21
CA LYS A 235 15.31 10.50 -4.69
C LYS A 235 13.84 10.66 -5.04
N ASP A 236 13.21 9.61 -5.56
CA ASP A 236 11.83 9.61 -6.04
C ASP A 236 10.97 8.61 -5.24
N HIS A 237 11.23 8.49 -3.91
CA HIS A 237 10.47 7.63 -3.02
C HIS A 237 9.02 8.15 -2.87
N PRO A 238 7.98 7.44 -3.38
CA PRO A 238 6.63 8.00 -3.49
C PRO A 238 6.04 8.42 -2.14
N LEU A 239 6.15 7.57 -1.11
CA LEU A 239 5.60 7.88 0.20
C LEU A 239 6.32 9.05 0.89
N ALA A 240 7.62 9.24 0.63
CA ALA A 240 8.37 10.37 1.17
C ALA A 240 7.96 11.68 0.47
N LEU A 241 7.79 11.66 -0.85
CA LEU A 241 7.32 12.83 -1.62
C LEU A 241 5.89 13.21 -1.19
N ARG A 242 4.99 12.22 -1.07
CA ARG A 242 3.64 12.43 -0.55
C ARG A 242 3.65 13.05 0.84
N GLY A 243 4.34 12.44 1.81
CA GLY A 243 4.40 12.94 3.19
C GLY A 243 4.98 14.35 3.26
N LYS A 244 6.00 14.66 2.45
CA LYS A 244 6.58 16.00 2.34
C LYS A 244 5.60 17.00 1.74
N ALA A 245 4.85 16.63 0.69
CA ALA A 245 3.83 17.51 0.11
C ALA A 245 2.71 17.80 1.13
N GLU A 246 2.23 16.79 1.85
CA GLU A 246 1.24 16.94 2.92
C GLU A 246 1.76 17.88 4.05
N ALA A 247 3.00 17.71 4.47
CA ALA A 247 3.63 18.58 5.47
C ALA A 247 3.70 20.06 4.99
N ARG A 248 4.02 20.27 3.72
CA ARG A 248 4.03 21.60 3.09
C ARG A 248 2.64 22.21 3.02
N VAL A 249 1.61 21.44 2.67
CA VAL A 249 0.21 21.89 2.71
C VAL A 249 -0.15 22.33 4.13
N ALA A 250 0.19 21.51 5.13
CA ALA A 250 -0.07 21.84 6.54
C ALA A 250 0.69 23.09 7.02
N ALA A 251 1.88 23.33 6.48
CA ALA A 251 2.68 24.54 6.75
C ALA A 251 2.22 25.78 5.94
N GLY A 252 1.22 25.64 5.04
CA GLY A 252 0.74 26.73 4.19
C GLY A 252 1.56 26.96 2.91
N ASP A 253 2.59 26.16 2.65
CA ASP A 253 3.40 26.23 1.42
C ASP A 253 2.74 25.43 0.27
N ILE A 254 1.67 26.01 -0.25
CA ILE A 254 0.88 25.42 -1.34
C ILE A 254 1.70 25.26 -2.62
N ARG A 255 2.58 26.22 -2.94
CA ARG A 255 3.42 26.16 -4.15
C ARG A 255 4.43 25.03 -4.06
N GLY A 256 5.14 24.91 -2.95
CA GLY A 256 6.09 23.82 -2.74
C GLY A 256 5.43 22.45 -2.75
N ALA A 257 4.20 22.33 -2.26
CA ALA A 257 3.43 21.09 -2.36
C ALA A 257 3.10 20.73 -3.83
N ILE A 258 2.63 21.69 -4.63
CA ILE A 258 2.34 21.49 -6.05
C ILE A 258 3.59 21.03 -6.81
N GLU A 259 4.74 21.70 -6.61
CA GLU A 259 6.01 21.34 -7.25
C GLU A 259 6.44 19.90 -6.95
N ILE A 260 6.17 19.42 -5.73
CA ILE A 260 6.45 18.03 -5.36
C ILE A 260 5.51 17.09 -6.09
N CYS A 261 4.19 17.33 -6.07
CA CYS A 261 3.19 16.47 -6.68
C CYS A 261 3.30 16.41 -8.21
N GLU A 262 3.69 17.53 -8.88
CA GLU A 262 3.90 17.56 -10.33
C GLU A 262 5.06 16.67 -10.80
N ARG A 263 5.97 16.25 -9.90
CA ARG A 263 7.03 15.30 -10.21
C ARG A 263 6.53 13.86 -10.23
N GLU A 264 5.41 13.56 -9.55
CA GLU A 264 4.84 12.21 -9.41
C GLU A 264 3.64 11.98 -10.33
N GLN A 265 3.84 12.13 -11.64
CA GLN A 265 2.75 12.05 -12.61
C GLN A 265 2.01 10.70 -12.69
N ALA A 266 2.56 9.62 -12.17
CA ALA A 266 1.93 8.29 -12.17
C ALA A 266 1.23 7.94 -10.85
N SER A 267 1.26 8.84 -9.85
CA SER A 267 0.68 8.62 -8.52
C SER A 267 -0.78 9.08 -8.46
N ALA A 268 -1.67 8.22 -7.98
CA ALA A 268 -3.06 8.58 -7.70
C ALA A 268 -3.13 9.61 -6.57
N ASP A 269 -2.36 9.41 -5.50
CA ASP A 269 -2.30 10.35 -4.36
C ASP A 269 -1.86 11.75 -4.80
N ALA A 270 -0.84 11.84 -5.66
CA ALA A 270 -0.38 13.12 -6.20
C ALA A 270 -1.45 13.80 -7.07
N ALA A 271 -2.16 13.02 -7.89
CA ALA A 271 -3.25 13.53 -8.71
C ALA A 271 -4.41 14.06 -7.85
N GLN A 272 -4.82 13.34 -6.80
CA GLN A 272 -5.84 13.81 -5.87
C GLN A 272 -5.40 15.12 -5.19
N MET A 273 -4.20 15.14 -4.64
CA MET A 273 -3.67 16.33 -3.96
C MET A 273 -3.56 17.54 -4.89
N LEU A 274 -3.09 17.36 -6.13
CA LEU A 274 -3.07 18.42 -7.14
C LEU A 274 -4.48 18.93 -7.46
N GLY A 275 -5.45 18.03 -7.58
CA GLY A 275 -6.84 18.39 -7.76
C GLY A 275 -7.35 19.30 -6.65
N ASP A 276 -7.13 18.92 -5.39
CA ASP A 276 -7.53 19.69 -4.22
C ASP A 276 -6.81 21.05 -4.14
N LEU A 277 -5.51 21.09 -4.42
CA LEU A 277 -4.73 22.32 -4.39
C LEU A 277 -5.12 23.28 -5.52
N TYR A 278 -5.37 22.77 -6.73
CA TYR A 278 -5.85 23.59 -7.84
C TYR A 278 -7.27 24.11 -7.61
N ALA A 279 -8.16 23.29 -7.03
CA ALA A 279 -9.51 23.73 -6.64
C ALA A 279 -9.46 24.89 -5.62
N ARG A 280 -8.61 24.77 -4.59
CA ARG A 280 -8.37 25.83 -3.59
C ARG A 280 -7.84 27.12 -4.20
N MET A 281 -7.09 27.02 -5.31
CA MET A 281 -6.58 28.19 -6.05
C MET A 281 -7.57 28.74 -7.09
N GLY A 282 -8.78 28.20 -7.20
CA GLY A 282 -9.78 28.58 -8.21
C GLY A 282 -9.45 28.08 -9.63
N ARG A 283 -8.47 27.17 -9.79
CA ARG A 283 -8.06 26.60 -11.09
C ARG A 283 -8.90 25.37 -11.42
N HIS A 284 -10.22 25.54 -11.53
CA HIS A 284 -11.20 24.45 -11.62
C HIS A 284 -10.98 23.50 -12.79
N ASP A 285 -10.54 23.98 -13.96
CA ASP A 285 -10.25 23.09 -15.11
C ASP A 285 -9.01 22.22 -14.89
N ALA A 286 -8.00 22.73 -14.22
CA ALA A 286 -6.82 21.95 -13.84
C ALA A 286 -7.18 20.91 -12.77
N ALA A 287 -7.96 21.32 -11.76
CA ALA A 287 -8.46 20.42 -10.71
C ALA A 287 -9.24 19.25 -11.30
N ARG A 288 -10.20 19.53 -12.22
CA ARG A 288 -10.99 18.48 -12.88
C ARG A 288 -10.12 17.44 -13.59
N LYS A 289 -9.10 17.88 -14.34
CA LYS A 289 -8.18 16.96 -15.05
C LYS A 289 -7.42 16.05 -14.09
N GLU A 290 -6.97 16.58 -12.95
CA GLU A 290 -6.27 15.78 -11.96
C GLU A 290 -7.21 14.81 -11.23
N TYR A 291 -8.44 15.19 -10.96
CA TYR A 291 -9.44 14.29 -10.40
C TYR A 291 -9.82 13.15 -11.37
N GLU A 292 -9.99 13.43 -12.66
CA GLU A 292 -10.23 12.40 -13.69
C GLU A 292 -9.06 11.41 -13.77
N LYS A 293 -7.83 11.92 -13.66
CA LYS A 293 -6.62 11.12 -13.60
C LYS A 293 -6.57 10.25 -12.33
N PHE A 294 -6.88 10.83 -11.17
CA PHE A 294 -6.98 10.11 -9.91
C PHE A 294 -7.97 8.95 -10.02
N GLU A 295 -9.21 9.20 -10.44
CA GLU A 295 -10.22 8.15 -10.58
C GLU A 295 -9.75 7.02 -11.51
N THR A 296 -9.11 7.37 -12.64
CA THR A 296 -8.58 6.38 -13.60
C THR A 296 -7.50 5.49 -12.95
N LEU A 297 -6.59 6.08 -12.18
CA LEU A 297 -5.52 5.36 -11.51
C LEU A 297 -6.06 4.51 -10.35
N GLU A 298 -6.99 5.05 -9.55
CA GLU A 298 -7.60 4.33 -8.43
C GLU A 298 -8.45 3.14 -8.87
N HIS A 299 -9.21 3.26 -9.96
CA HIS A 299 -9.91 2.11 -10.52
C HIS A 299 -8.95 0.97 -10.92
N LYS A 300 -7.78 1.31 -11.47
CA LYS A 300 -6.76 0.33 -11.80
C LYS A 300 -6.15 -0.29 -10.53
N ASN A 301 -5.82 0.52 -9.54
CA ASN A 301 -5.22 0.07 -8.28
C ASN A 301 -6.20 -0.82 -7.50
N ALA A 302 -7.44 -0.38 -7.33
CA ALA A 302 -8.46 -1.11 -6.58
C ALA A 302 -8.79 -2.49 -7.18
N ALA A 303 -8.69 -2.65 -8.50
CA ALA A 303 -8.84 -3.95 -9.15
C ALA A 303 -7.76 -4.96 -8.73
N VAL A 304 -6.55 -4.48 -8.43
CA VAL A 304 -5.40 -5.30 -8.00
C VAL A 304 -5.38 -5.48 -6.48
N GLU A 305 -5.52 -4.39 -5.74
CA GLU A 305 -5.39 -4.34 -4.27
C GLU A 305 -6.67 -4.78 -3.54
N ARG A 306 -7.81 -4.83 -4.25
CA ARG A 306 -9.14 -5.11 -3.67
C ARG A 306 -9.53 -4.16 -2.53
N SER A 307 -9.03 -2.95 -2.54
CA SER A 307 -9.39 -1.89 -1.60
C SER A 307 -9.91 -0.67 -2.36
N TRP A 308 -11.09 -0.23 -1.98
CA TRP A 308 -11.78 0.91 -2.60
C TRP A 308 -11.75 2.16 -1.72
N ARG A 309 -11.14 2.08 -0.54
CA ARG A 309 -11.24 3.11 0.50
C ARG A 309 -10.83 4.50 0.02
N HIS A 310 -9.75 4.63 -0.78
CA HIS A 310 -9.31 5.93 -1.28
C HIS A 310 -10.35 6.53 -2.23
N LEU A 311 -10.87 5.75 -3.17
CA LEU A 311 -11.89 6.20 -4.11
C LEU A 311 -13.21 6.53 -3.40
N VAL A 312 -13.64 5.69 -2.46
CA VAL A 312 -14.82 5.91 -1.62
C VAL A 312 -14.69 7.24 -0.87
N ASN A 313 -13.59 7.44 -0.19
CA ASN A 313 -13.34 8.67 0.57
C ASN A 313 -13.36 9.92 -0.33
N TYR A 314 -12.72 9.85 -1.48
CA TYR A 314 -12.74 10.93 -2.46
C TYR A 314 -14.17 11.25 -2.93
N TRP A 315 -14.98 10.24 -3.28
CA TRP A 315 -16.36 10.48 -3.70
C TRP A 315 -17.21 11.11 -2.59
N LEU A 316 -17.05 10.65 -1.35
CA LEU A 316 -17.78 11.19 -0.20
C LEU A 316 -17.39 12.65 0.11
N ASP A 317 -16.10 12.98 0.03
CA ASP A 317 -15.59 14.33 0.31
C ASP A 317 -15.99 15.33 -0.78
N HIS A 318 -16.27 14.85 -2.00
CA HIS A 318 -16.68 15.67 -3.14
C HIS A 318 -18.17 15.54 -3.51
N ASP A 319 -19.00 14.92 -2.66
CA ASP A 319 -20.45 14.69 -2.89
C ASP A 319 -20.74 14.00 -4.23
N ARG A 320 -19.92 12.98 -4.59
CA ARG A 320 -20.03 12.24 -5.84
C ARG A 320 -20.34 10.77 -5.57
N ASN A 321 -21.10 10.14 -6.46
CA ASN A 321 -21.36 8.70 -6.46
C ASN A 321 -21.74 8.13 -5.07
N LEU A 322 -22.53 8.86 -4.29
CA LEU A 322 -22.78 8.57 -2.87
C LEU A 322 -23.33 7.16 -2.64
N ASP A 323 -24.29 6.69 -3.47
CA ASP A 323 -24.87 5.34 -3.36
C ASP A 323 -23.80 4.26 -3.61
N GLN A 324 -22.94 4.48 -4.63
CA GLN A 324 -21.85 3.56 -4.94
C GLN A 324 -20.78 3.58 -3.84
N ALA A 325 -20.47 4.74 -3.31
CA ALA A 325 -19.55 4.89 -2.18
C ALA A 325 -20.05 4.11 -0.95
N LEU A 326 -21.35 4.19 -0.64
CA LEU A 326 -21.95 3.43 0.46
C LEU A 326 -21.87 1.91 0.20
N SER A 327 -22.16 1.47 -1.01
CA SER A 327 -22.06 0.05 -1.38
C SER A 327 -20.65 -0.50 -1.20
N LEU A 328 -19.64 0.24 -1.69
CA LEU A 328 -18.23 -0.17 -1.59
C LEU A 328 -17.71 -0.07 -0.15
N ALA A 329 -18.09 0.96 0.62
CA ALA A 329 -17.72 1.08 2.03
C ALA A 329 -18.30 -0.08 2.86
N THR A 330 -19.53 -0.51 2.55
CA THR A 330 -20.16 -1.67 3.19
C THR A 330 -19.42 -2.96 2.87
N GLN A 331 -19.06 -3.16 1.60
CA GLN A 331 -18.27 -4.32 1.18
C GLN A 331 -16.88 -4.34 1.84
N GLU A 332 -16.22 -3.21 1.93
CA GLU A 332 -14.92 -3.09 2.61
C GLU A 332 -15.03 -3.45 4.10
N TYR A 333 -16.10 -3.02 4.77
CA TYR A 333 -16.35 -3.33 6.18
C TYR A 333 -16.61 -4.83 6.43
N GLU A 334 -17.10 -5.58 5.46
CA GLU A 334 -17.24 -7.03 5.57
C GLU A 334 -15.86 -7.73 5.63
N ALA A 335 -14.88 -7.20 4.89
CA ALA A 335 -13.53 -7.75 4.80
C ALA A 335 -12.61 -7.31 5.94
N ARG A 336 -12.81 -6.11 6.49
CA ARG A 336 -11.96 -5.51 7.52
C ARG A 336 -12.76 -4.53 8.39
N LYS A 337 -12.39 -4.42 9.67
CA LYS A 337 -13.14 -3.63 10.66
C LYS A 337 -12.25 -2.66 11.43
N ASP A 338 -11.17 -2.22 10.81
CA ASP A 338 -10.30 -1.20 11.38
C ASP A 338 -11.03 0.15 11.53
N ILE A 339 -10.48 1.05 12.38
CA ILE A 339 -11.13 2.33 12.68
C ILE A 339 -11.33 3.22 11.45
N PHE A 340 -10.45 3.13 10.45
CA PHE A 340 -10.55 3.93 9.23
C PHE A 340 -11.64 3.39 8.29
N THR A 341 -11.84 2.08 8.25
CA THR A 341 -12.95 1.46 7.52
C THR A 341 -14.28 1.76 8.19
N CYS A 342 -14.32 1.72 9.53
CA CYS A 342 -15.50 2.15 10.29
C CYS A 342 -15.84 3.63 10.04
N ASP A 343 -14.84 4.52 9.97
CA ASP A 343 -15.01 5.93 9.63
C ASP A 343 -15.56 6.12 8.22
N SER A 344 -14.97 5.45 7.22
CA SER A 344 -15.42 5.54 5.82
C SER A 344 -16.86 5.09 5.68
N LEU A 345 -17.28 4.00 6.36
CA LEU A 345 -18.67 3.53 6.35
C LEU A 345 -19.60 4.51 7.09
N ALA A 346 -19.19 5.02 8.25
CA ALA A 346 -19.95 6.01 8.99
C ALA A 346 -20.20 7.27 8.15
N TRP A 347 -19.16 7.76 7.48
CA TRP A 347 -19.24 8.91 6.60
C TRP A 347 -20.14 8.65 5.38
N ALA A 348 -20.02 7.47 4.75
CA ALA A 348 -20.89 7.06 3.63
C ALA A 348 -22.35 6.99 4.04
N LEU A 349 -22.66 6.40 5.20
CA LEU A 349 -24.02 6.36 5.75
C LEU A 349 -24.58 7.76 6.01
N PHE A 350 -23.79 8.63 6.63
CA PHE A 350 -24.19 10.00 6.93
C PHE A 350 -24.52 10.79 5.64
N LYS A 351 -23.65 10.73 4.64
CA LYS A 351 -23.82 11.40 3.34
C LYS A 351 -25.03 10.87 2.55
N ASN A 352 -25.47 9.65 2.82
CA ASN A 352 -26.66 9.03 2.25
C ASN A 352 -27.92 9.20 3.12
N GLY A 353 -27.87 10.01 4.20
CA GLY A 353 -29.02 10.33 5.03
C GLY A 353 -29.34 9.30 6.15
N HIS A 354 -28.49 8.27 6.34
CA HIS A 354 -28.63 7.24 7.36
C HIS A 354 -27.97 7.65 8.68
N ALA A 355 -28.36 8.79 9.25
CA ALA A 355 -27.66 9.43 10.37
C ALA A 355 -27.53 8.54 11.63
N GLU A 356 -28.58 7.79 12.00
CA GLU A 356 -28.54 6.94 13.20
C GLU A 356 -27.62 5.72 13.03
N GLU A 357 -27.53 5.17 11.82
CA GLU A 357 -26.59 4.10 11.53
C GLU A 357 -25.14 4.64 11.47
N ALA A 358 -24.94 5.82 10.89
CA ALA A 358 -23.65 6.50 10.86
C ALA A 358 -23.06 6.67 12.27
N LYS A 359 -23.87 7.08 13.26
CA LYS A 359 -23.46 7.23 14.66
C LYS A 359 -22.94 5.92 15.27
N LYS A 360 -23.51 4.76 14.89
CA LYS A 360 -23.04 3.46 15.39
C LYS A 360 -21.62 3.17 14.90
N PHE A 361 -21.37 3.28 13.60
CA PHE A 361 -20.06 3.03 13.03
C PHE A 361 -19.02 4.10 13.41
N MET A 362 -19.47 5.34 13.63
CA MET A 362 -18.57 6.38 14.13
C MET A 362 -18.11 6.10 15.59
N LYS A 363 -18.99 5.54 16.45
CA LYS A 363 -18.56 5.05 17.79
C LYS A 363 -17.49 3.96 17.67
N GLU A 364 -17.64 3.05 16.68
CA GLU A 364 -16.63 2.03 16.43
C GLU A 364 -15.32 2.62 15.90
N ALA A 365 -15.38 3.63 15.05
CA ALA A 365 -14.19 4.35 14.57
C ALA A 365 -13.43 5.05 15.72
N LEU A 366 -14.13 5.50 16.74
CA LEU A 366 -13.56 6.18 17.91
C LEU A 366 -13.14 5.25 19.05
N ARG A 367 -13.37 3.92 18.95
CA ARG A 367 -13.23 2.96 20.07
C ARG A 367 -11.82 2.86 20.67
N THR A 368 -10.79 3.24 19.88
CA THR A 368 -9.40 3.25 20.34
C THR A 368 -9.00 4.55 21.03
N GLY A 369 -9.83 5.59 20.99
CA GLY A 369 -9.47 6.93 21.45
C GLY A 369 -8.54 7.66 20.48
N THR A 370 -8.55 7.29 19.22
CA THR A 370 -7.69 7.86 18.17
C THR A 370 -7.74 9.39 18.12
N LYS A 371 -6.60 9.99 17.77
CA LYS A 371 -6.48 11.43 17.49
C LYS A 371 -6.40 11.74 16.00
N ASP A 372 -6.74 10.77 15.14
CA ASP A 372 -6.80 11.00 13.70
C ASP A 372 -7.71 12.18 13.36
N ALA A 373 -7.18 13.14 12.60
CA ALA A 373 -7.86 14.40 12.34
C ALA A 373 -9.14 14.21 11.52
N ARG A 374 -9.13 13.31 10.53
CA ARG A 374 -10.28 13.03 9.66
C ARG A 374 -11.40 12.36 10.45
N ILE A 375 -11.10 11.31 11.20
CA ILE A 375 -12.08 10.60 12.04
C ILE A 375 -12.73 11.58 13.03
N ASN A 376 -11.93 12.42 13.68
CA ASN A 376 -12.44 13.40 14.63
C ASN A 376 -13.28 14.50 13.96
N GLN A 377 -12.93 14.92 12.74
CA GLN A 377 -13.73 15.86 11.96
C GLN A 377 -15.08 15.27 11.56
N HIS A 378 -15.12 14.03 11.07
CA HIS A 378 -16.36 13.35 10.73
C HIS A 378 -17.23 13.14 11.97
N ALA A 379 -16.63 12.77 13.11
CA ALA A 379 -17.34 12.64 14.38
C ALA A 379 -18.05 13.92 14.81
N GLN A 380 -17.40 15.09 14.68
CA GLN A 380 -18.01 16.40 15.00
C GLN A 380 -19.21 16.74 14.11
N ILE A 381 -19.26 16.20 12.88
CA ILE A 381 -20.36 16.44 11.94
C ILE A 381 -21.51 15.44 12.19
N ILE A 382 -21.18 14.19 12.52
CA ILE A 382 -22.16 13.10 12.64
C ILE A 382 -22.90 13.16 14.01
N PHE A 383 -22.26 13.64 15.08
CA PHE A 383 -22.86 13.74 16.42
C PHE A 383 -23.47 15.11 16.70
#